data_2bdab4ac67bdde94eaddf49429a509cc
#
_entry.id   2bdab4ac67bdde94eaddf49429a509cc
#
_cell.length_a   1.000
_cell.length_b   1.000
_cell.length_c   1.000
_cell.angle_alpha   90.00
_cell.angle_beta   90.00
_cell.angle_gamma   90.00
#
_symmetry.space_group_name_H-M   'P 1'
#
loop_
_entity.id
_entity.type
_entity.pdbx_description
1 polymer ?
#
loop_
_entity_poly.entity_id
_entity_poly.type
_entity_poly.pdbx_seq_one_letter_code
_entity_poly.pdbx_strand_id
1 'polypeptide(L)'
;MQKIDFDFHPQYIKREIHEGKLHRSRTEIGDLLMNIVGPPLGKLAVIPSTLPEGNFNQAAVLIRPYHHKELLVKYLFYYLSEMSEINSISTKGSAGQVNISLTQSQNMRIPLPPLAEQQRIVEEIERWFKLIDIIEQGKADLQSTIKQAKNKILDLAIHGRLVPQVPNDEPASELLKRINPKAQITCDNEHYPSMWHIAMLGDLFTHNTGKALNSANKEGKLKDYLTTSNVYWNRFDFSVVKQMPFKENELDKCTVVKGDLLVCEGGDVGRSAIWTYDYNICIQNHIHRLRSKEGVYTPFYYYVLKSHKDHNLIGGKGIGLLGLSSKELHKILFPVPPLAEQKRIVQKIEELFSIIDTVEQALQA
;
A
#
# COMPACT_ATOMS: atom_id res chain seq x y z
N MET A 1 11.72 21.93 1.37
CA MET A 1 13.05 22.43 0.92
C MET A 1 13.88 21.24 0.48
N GLN A 2 14.41 21.23 -0.73
CA GLN A 2 15.26 20.11 -1.18
C GLN A 2 16.52 20.08 -0.31
N LYS A 3 16.85 18.89 0.19
CA LYS A 3 18.05 18.67 1.01
C LYS A 3 19.21 18.24 0.11
N ILE A 4 20.41 18.67 0.46
CA ILE A 4 21.62 18.08 -0.13
C ILE A 4 21.80 16.71 0.53
N ASP A 5 21.80 15.67 -0.29
CA ASP A 5 22.02 14.31 0.16
C ASP A 5 23.54 14.02 0.17
N PHE A 6 24.05 13.69 1.35
CA PHE A 6 25.45 13.35 1.57
C PHE A 6 25.76 11.87 1.49
N ASP A 7 24.77 11.01 1.47
CA ASP A 7 24.95 9.55 1.38
C ASP A 7 25.38 9.12 -0.03
N PHE A 8 25.37 10.08 -0.98
CA PHE A 8 25.95 9.91 -2.29
C PHE A 8 27.47 10.16 -2.23
N HIS A 9 28.23 9.13 -2.17
CA HIS A 9 29.69 9.03 -2.25
C HIS A 9 30.38 10.34 -2.70
N PRO A 10 30.75 11.25 -1.79
CA PRO A 10 31.35 12.54 -2.16
C PRO A 10 32.70 12.30 -2.85
N GLN A 11 32.96 13.06 -3.90
CA GLN A 11 34.28 13.07 -4.55
C GLN A 11 35.21 13.94 -3.72
N TYR A 12 36.30 13.35 -3.24
CA TYR A 12 37.32 14.10 -2.51
C TYR A 12 38.35 14.70 -3.45
N ILE A 13 38.75 15.93 -3.14
CA ILE A 13 39.82 16.65 -3.85
C ILE A 13 40.94 17.00 -2.88
N LYS A 14 42.13 17.19 -3.41
CA LYS A 14 43.27 17.62 -2.58
C LYS A 14 43.03 19.06 -2.08
N ARG A 15 43.47 19.34 -0.84
CA ARG A 15 43.30 20.64 -0.19
C ARG A 15 43.94 21.80 -1.01
N GLU A 16 45.11 21.56 -1.58
CA GLU A 16 45.82 22.53 -2.45
C GLU A 16 44.99 22.92 -3.69
N ILE A 17 44.21 21.97 -4.24
CA ILE A 17 43.32 22.22 -5.40
C ILE A 17 42.10 23.01 -4.93
N HIS A 18 41.54 22.68 -3.79
CA HIS A 18 40.42 23.37 -3.16
C HIS A 18 40.75 24.84 -2.86
N GLU A 19 41.91 25.09 -2.25
CA GLU A 19 42.35 26.42 -1.84
C GLU A 19 42.85 27.26 -3.03
N GLY A 20 43.42 26.62 -4.06
CA GLY A 20 43.99 27.26 -5.22
C GLY A 20 43.03 27.32 -6.41
N LYS A 21 43.12 26.34 -7.30
CA LYS A 21 42.42 26.33 -8.58
C LYS A 21 40.89 26.40 -8.49
N LEU A 22 40.32 25.84 -7.43
CA LEU A 22 38.88 25.73 -7.24
C LEU A 22 38.29 26.75 -6.25
N HIS A 23 39.04 27.80 -5.90
CA HIS A 23 38.56 28.79 -4.93
C HIS A 23 37.21 29.44 -5.32
N ARG A 24 36.91 29.55 -6.63
CA ARG A 24 35.64 30.11 -7.11
C ARG A 24 34.43 29.22 -6.90
N SER A 25 34.63 27.91 -6.71
CA SER A 25 33.58 26.94 -6.50
C SER A 25 33.44 26.54 -5.03
N ARG A 26 34.10 27.21 -4.11
CA ARG A 26 33.98 26.99 -2.68
C ARG A 26 32.60 27.39 -2.16
N THR A 27 31.98 26.51 -1.41
CA THR A 27 30.68 26.76 -0.80
C THR A 27 30.82 27.27 0.61
N GLU A 28 29.91 28.12 1.03
CA GLU A 28 29.75 28.61 2.38
C GLU A 28 28.34 28.25 2.89
N ILE A 29 28.21 28.12 4.21
CA ILE A 29 26.90 27.92 4.84
C ILE A 29 25.92 28.99 4.36
N GLY A 30 24.73 28.56 4.00
CA GLY A 30 23.66 29.43 3.50
C GLY A 30 23.82 29.87 2.04
N ASP A 31 24.77 29.34 1.28
CA ASP A 31 24.79 29.54 -0.18
C ASP A 31 23.63 28.79 -0.84
N LEU A 32 23.10 29.37 -1.91
CA LEU A 32 22.10 28.71 -2.74
C LEU A 32 22.76 28.13 -3.98
N LEU A 33 22.65 26.84 -4.20
CA LEU A 33 23.07 26.17 -5.41
C LEU A 33 21.87 25.90 -6.30
N MET A 34 22.01 26.13 -7.59
CA MET A 34 21.02 25.81 -8.62
C MET A 34 21.63 24.88 -9.66
N ASN A 35 20.96 23.74 -9.94
CA ASN A 35 21.35 22.83 -11.00
C ASN A 35 21.08 23.45 -12.39
N ILE A 36 22.09 23.45 -13.27
CA ILE A 36 22.00 24.01 -14.62
C ILE A 36 22.25 23.00 -15.74
N VAL A 37 22.50 21.73 -15.41
CA VAL A 37 22.80 20.66 -16.39
C VAL A 37 21.91 19.45 -16.13
N GLY A 38 21.24 18.99 -17.20
CA GLY A 38 20.41 17.79 -17.16
C GLY A 38 19.02 17.96 -16.48
N PRO A 39 18.06 17.10 -16.79
CA PRO A 39 16.71 17.16 -16.22
C PRO A 39 16.66 16.62 -14.78
N PRO A 40 15.84 17.22 -13.91
CA PRO A 40 15.19 18.50 -14.08
C PRO A 40 16.14 19.66 -13.82
N LEU A 41 16.09 20.68 -14.68
CA LEU A 41 16.84 21.93 -14.47
C LEU A 41 16.24 22.73 -13.31
N GLY A 42 17.09 23.63 -12.74
CA GLY A 42 16.61 24.56 -11.71
C GLY A 42 16.39 23.94 -10.34
N LYS A 43 16.82 22.69 -10.08
CA LYS A 43 16.85 22.17 -8.70
C LYS A 43 17.69 23.06 -7.82
N LEU A 44 17.14 23.41 -6.67
CA LEU A 44 17.74 24.33 -5.71
C LEU A 44 18.08 23.62 -4.40
N ALA A 45 19.20 23.97 -3.82
CA ALA A 45 19.56 23.54 -2.48
C ALA A 45 20.34 24.62 -1.75
N VAL A 46 20.02 24.81 -0.47
CA VAL A 46 20.78 25.72 0.40
C VAL A 46 21.81 24.90 1.16
N ILE A 47 23.07 25.39 1.18
CA ILE A 47 24.16 24.74 1.93
C ILE A 47 23.89 24.82 3.41
N PRO A 48 23.66 23.64 4.08
CA PRO A 48 23.33 23.59 5.49
C PRO A 48 24.58 23.75 6.38
N SER A 49 24.39 24.09 7.63
CA SER A 49 25.48 24.20 8.63
C SER A 49 26.14 22.86 8.95
N THR A 50 25.52 21.75 8.62
CA THR A 50 26.05 20.40 8.83
C THR A 50 26.99 19.95 7.71
N LEU A 51 27.08 20.73 6.61
CA LEU A 51 27.95 20.42 5.50
C LEU A 51 29.38 20.85 5.79
N PRO A 52 30.39 19.96 5.61
CA PRO A 52 31.76 20.39 5.62
C PRO A 52 32.07 21.33 4.44
N GLU A 53 33.11 22.09 4.55
CA GLU A 53 33.62 22.93 3.46
C GLU A 53 33.80 22.09 2.18
N GLY A 54 33.30 22.56 1.06
CA GLY A 54 33.30 21.81 -0.18
C GLY A 54 33.35 22.67 -1.44
N ASN A 55 33.34 22.00 -2.58
CA ASN A 55 33.26 22.60 -3.90
C ASN A 55 32.08 22.01 -4.67
N PHE A 56 31.51 22.77 -5.58
CA PHE A 56 30.55 22.27 -6.55
C PHE A 56 31.17 22.18 -7.96
N ASN A 57 30.61 21.33 -8.80
CA ASN A 57 31.04 21.14 -10.17
C ASN A 57 30.29 22.07 -11.15
N GLN A 58 30.67 22.03 -12.42
CA GLN A 58 30.08 22.86 -13.49
C GLN A 58 28.61 22.59 -13.78
N ALA A 59 27.99 21.56 -13.18
CA ALA A 59 26.57 21.28 -13.33
C ALA A 59 25.67 22.15 -12.45
N ALA A 60 26.25 22.96 -11.58
CA ALA A 60 25.54 23.89 -10.71
C ALA A 60 26.13 25.32 -10.83
N VAL A 61 25.30 26.29 -10.47
CA VAL A 61 25.70 27.66 -10.21
C VAL A 61 25.49 28.02 -8.76
N LEU A 62 26.41 28.86 -8.25
CA LEU A 62 26.35 29.43 -6.92
C LEU A 62 25.65 30.79 -6.96
N ILE A 63 24.66 30.94 -6.12
CA ILE A 63 23.95 32.19 -5.87
C ILE A 63 24.26 32.61 -4.43
N ARG A 64 25.08 33.66 -4.27
CA ARG A 64 25.51 34.21 -2.98
C ARG A 64 25.24 35.72 -2.95
N PRO A 65 24.23 36.15 -2.18
CA PRO A 65 23.96 37.57 -2.00
C PRO A 65 25.12 38.30 -1.28
N TYR A 66 25.36 39.53 -1.66
CA TYR A 66 26.39 40.36 -1.00
C TYR A 66 25.98 40.83 0.39
N HIS A 67 24.67 41.04 0.61
CA HIS A 67 24.11 41.50 1.89
C HIS A 67 22.85 40.73 2.22
N HIS A 68 22.48 40.73 3.50
CA HIS A 68 21.25 40.08 4.00
C HIS A 68 21.12 38.61 3.53
N LYS A 69 22.20 37.85 3.52
CA LYS A 69 22.33 36.54 2.91
C LYS A 69 21.21 35.60 3.32
N GLU A 70 20.91 35.48 4.62
CA GLU A 70 19.92 34.52 5.13
C GLU A 70 18.51 34.79 4.57
N LEU A 71 18.03 36.03 4.68
CA LEU A 71 16.68 36.38 4.22
C LEU A 71 16.59 36.31 2.69
N LEU A 72 17.58 36.89 1.99
CA LEU A 72 17.56 36.98 0.54
C LEU A 72 17.69 35.57 -0.10
N VAL A 73 18.46 34.67 0.51
CA VAL A 73 18.55 33.27 0.03
C VAL A 73 17.21 32.53 0.20
N LYS A 74 16.50 32.71 1.32
CA LYS A 74 15.17 32.16 1.50
C LYS A 74 14.17 32.69 0.48
N TYR A 75 14.16 34.01 0.28
CA TYR A 75 13.28 34.63 -0.72
C TYR A 75 13.59 34.11 -2.13
N LEU A 76 14.87 34.08 -2.53
CA LEU A 76 15.30 33.57 -3.82
C LEU A 76 15.00 32.10 -4.00
N PHE A 77 15.16 31.30 -2.94
CA PHE A 77 14.82 29.87 -2.97
C PHE A 77 13.36 29.68 -3.33
N TYR A 78 12.44 30.35 -2.64
CA TYR A 78 11.01 30.24 -2.92
C TYR A 78 10.64 30.78 -4.30
N TYR A 79 11.16 31.96 -4.66
CA TYR A 79 10.90 32.56 -5.96
C TYR A 79 11.37 31.65 -7.11
N LEU A 80 12.60 31.17 -7.05
CA LEU A 80 13.17 30.32 -8.11
C LEU A 80 12.55 28.91 -8.14
N SER A 81 12.09 28.40 -7.01
CA SER A 81 11.40 27.12 -6.96
C SER A 81 10.08 27.12 -7.75
N GLU A 82 9.39 28.24 -7.78
CA GLU A 82 8.10 28.42 -8.46
C GLU A 82 8.24 28.99 -9.88
N MET A 83 9.46 29.43 -10.27
CA MET A 83 9.67 29.95 -11.60
C MET A 83 9.43 28.91 -12.68
N SER A 84 8.23 28.90 -13.24
CA SER A 84 7.90 28.15 -14.46
C SER A 84 8.81 28.57 -15.67
N GLU A 85 9.40 29.74 -15.61
CA GLU A 85 10.34 30.26 -16.62
C GLU A 85 11.67 29.50 -16.70
N ILE A 86 12.12 28.86 -15.61
CA ILE A 86 13.28 27.95 -15.67
C ILE A 86 12.97 26.78 -16.62
N ASN A 87 11.72 26.34 -16.67
CA ASN A 87 11.24 25.34 -17.62
C ASN A 87 11.03 25.88 -19.04
N SER A 88 10.87 27.20 -19.19
CA SER A 88 10.67 27.91 -20.49
C SER A 88 11.93 28.53 -21.06
N ILE A 89 13.04 28.56 -20.31
CA ILE A 89 14.31 29.03 -20.82
C ILE A 89 14.71 28.16 -22.01
N SER A 90 14.78 28.80 -23.19
CA SER A 90 15.21 28.17 -24.43
C SER A 90 16.56 27.47 -24.22
N THR A 91 16.52 26.19 -24.06
CA THR A 91 17.66 25.34 -23.78
C THR A 91 18.47 25.13 -25.06
N LYS A 92 19.72 25.56 -25.08
CA LYS A 92 20.66 25.24 -26.16
C LYS A 92 21.29 23.86 -25.87
N GLY A 93 20.92 22.86 -26.62
CA GLY A 93 21.55 21.54 -26.56
C GLY A 93 21.19 20.69 -27.77
N SER A 94 22.12 19.89 -28.25
CA SER A 94 21.84 18.79 -29.18
C SER A 94 20.94 17.76 -28.50
N ALA A 95 20.08 17.08 -29.27
CA ALA A 95 19.04 16.17 -28.82
C ALA A 95 19.39 15.38 -27.54
N GLY A 96 18.78 15.74 -26.42
CA GLY A 96 18.83 14.99 -25.15
C GLY A 96 19.54 15.68 -23.97
N GLN A 97 20.30 16.74 -24.12
CA GLN A 97 20.88 17.51 -23.00
C GLN A 97 20.29 18.92 -22.93
N VAL A 98 19.48 19.13 -21.92
CA VAL A 98 18.90 20.45 -21.61
C VAL A 98 19.83 21.14 -20.62
N ASN A 99 20.39 22.33 -20.96
CA ASN A 99 21.32 23.08 -20.11
C ASN A 99 20.91 24.54 -20.04
N ILE A 100 21.06 25.15 -18.86
CA ILE A 100 21.04 26.61 -18.68
C ILE A 100 22.49 27.11 -18.74
N SER A 101 22.83 28.06 -19.61
CA SER A 101 24.17 28.66 -19.61
C SER A 101 24.37 29.57 -18.40
N LEU A 102 25.63 29.77 -18.01
CA LEU A 102 25.97 30.74 -16.96
C LEU A 102 25.41 32.14 -17.26
N THR A 103 25.54 32.58 -18.53
CA THR A 103 24.99 33.87 -18.99
C THR A 103 23.46 33.92 -18.83
N GLN A 104 22.77 32.86 -19.13
CA GLN A 104 21.29 32.79 -18.92
C GLN A 104 20.95 32.87 -17.43
N SER A 105 21.66 32.15 -16.56
CA SER A 105 21.43 32.24 -15.11
C SER A 105 21.74 33.61 -14.54
N GLN A 106 22.79 34.29 -15.03
CA GLN A 106 23.15 35.66 -14.62
C GLN A 106 22.15 36.72 -15.10
N ASN A 107 21.45 36.48 -16.21
CA ASN A 107 20.48 37.40 -16.79
C ASN A 107 19.01 37.11 -16.33
N MET A 108 18.81 36.18 -15.42
CA MET A 108 17.51 35.96 -14.84
C MET A 108 17.01 37.23 -14.14
N ARG A 109 15.80 37.65 -14.50
CA ARG A 109 15.15 38.78 -13.84
C ARG A 109 14.45 38.31 -12.57
N ILE A 110 14.81 38.91 -11.47
CA ILE A 110 14.25 38.59 -10.15
C ILE A 110 13.58 39.84 -9.61
N PRO A 111 12.28 39.84 -9.27
CA PRO A 111 11.66 40.94 -8.57
C PRO A 111 12.32 41.08 -7.21
N LEU A 112 12.72 42.28 -6.85
CA LEU A 112 13.37 42.55 -5.58
C LEU A 112 12.56 43.56 -4.78
N PRO A 113 11.54 43.13 -4.00
CA PRO A 113 10.79 44.02 -3.15
C PRO A 113 11.66 44.58 -2.01
N PRO A 114 11.20 45.64 -1.31
CA PRO A 114 11.89 46.12 -0.11
C PRO A 114 12.15 45.00 0.89
N LEU A 115 13.23 45.09 1.67
CA LEU A 115 13.67 44.03 2.58
C LEU A 115 12.58 43.59 3.58
N ALA A 116 11.83 44.55 4.12
CA ALA A 116 10.72 44.27 5.02
C ALA A 116 9.58 43.49 4.34
N GLU A 117 9.39 43.66 3.05
CA GLU A 117 8.40 42.92 2.26
C GLU A 117 8.91 41.52 1.93
N GLN A 118 10.17 41.35 1.57
CA GLN A 118 10.78 40.02 1.41
C GLN A 118 10.61 39.20 2.68
N GLN A 119 10.83 39.82 3.85
CA GLN A 119 10.67 39.14 5.13
C GLN A 119 9.21 38.68 5.33
N ARG A 120 8.22 39.56 5.10
CA ARG A 120 6.81 39.19 5.20
C ARG A 120 6.42 38.07 4.24
N ILE A 121 6.93 38.10 3.01
CA ILE A 121 6.68 37.04 2.02
C ILE A 121 7.25 35.71 2.51
N VAL A 122 8.49 35.67 2.98
CA VAL A 122 9.14 34.45 3.46
C VAL A 122 8.40 33.90 4.68
N GLU A 123 8.07 34.76 5.68
CA GLU A 123 7.35 34.35 6.87
C GLU A 123 5.96 33.77 6.55
N GLU A 124 5.25 34.40 5.59
CA GLU A 124 3.92 33.90 5.18
C GLU A 124 4.01 32.57 4.44
N ILE A 125 4.98 32.40 3.54
CA ILE A 125 5.21 31.11 2.88
C ILE A 125 5.55 30.01 3.89
N GLU A 126 6.47 30.29 4.83
CA GLU A 126 6.86 29.34 5.86
C GLU A 126 5.68 28.99 6.78
N ARG A 127 4.79 29.96 7.06
CA ARG A 127 3.56 29.74 7.82
C ARG A 127 2.62 28.78 7.08
N TRP A 128 2.42 28.98 5.78
CA TRP A 128 1.57 28.08 5.00
C TRP A 128 2.14 26.67 4.88
N PHE A 129 3.43 26.52 4.66
CA PHE A 129 4.06 25.20 4.63
C PHE A 129 3.93 24.46 5.96
N LYS A 130 4.10 25.14 7.09
CA LYS A 130 3.84 24.52 8.40
C LYS A 130 2.40 24.04 8.56
N LEU A 131 1.43 24.81 8.08
CA LEU A 131 0.02 24.39 8.11
C LEU A 131 -0.22 23.16 7.21
N ILE A 132 0.38 23.14 6.03
CA ILE A 132 0.30 21.97 5.11
C ILE A 132 0.91 20.74 5.79
N ASP A 133 2.10 20.85 6.38
CA ASP A 133 2.75 19.75 7.09
C ASP A 133 1.87 19.20 8.24
N ILE A 134 1.21 20.08 9.01
CA ILE A 134 0.29 19.68 10.07
C ILE A 134 -0.92 18.93 9.51
N ILE A 135 -1.48 19.40 8.39
CA ILE A 135 -2.62 18.74 7.73
C ILE A 135 -2.20 17.37 7.18
N GLU A 136 -1.06 17.28 6.52
CA GLU A 136 -0.54 16.02 5.97
C GLU A 136 -0.25 15.00 7.08
N GLN A 137 0.38 15.44 8.17
CA GLN A 137 0.63 14.59 9.34
C GLN A 137 -0.69 14.12 9.96
N GLY A 138 -1.65 15.02 10.15
CA GLY A 138 -2.97 14.69 10.67
C GLY A 138 -3.73 13.68 9.79
N LYS A 139 -3.63 13.80 8.46
CA LYS A 139 -4.18 12.80 7.51
C LYS A 139 -3.53 11.43 7.69
N ALA A 140 -2.20 11.37 7.81
CA ALA A 140 -1.46 10.13 8.01
C ALA A 140 -1.82 9.44 9.33
N ASP A 141 -1.90 10.22 10.42
CA ASP A 141 -2.27 9.73 11.75
C ASP A 141 -3.70 9.18 11.76
N LEU A 142 -4.62 9.85 11.07
CA LEU A 142 -6.01 9.40 10.96
C LEU A 142 -6.15 8.14 10.12
N GLN A 143 -5.40 7.99 9.01
CA GLN A 143 -5.35 6.75 8.24
C GLN A 143 -4.83 5.57 9.08
N SER A 144 -3.81 5.80 9.90
CA SER A 144 -3.31 4.81 10.84
C SER A 144 -4.37 4.40 11.85
N THR A 145 -5.08 5.38 12.42
CA THR A 145 -6.16 5.17 13.39
C THR A 145 -7.33 4.39 12.77
N ILE A 146 -7.72 4.71 11.54
CA ILE A 146 -8.74 3.97 10.78
C ILE A 146 -8.36 2.51 10.62
N LYS A 147 -7.12 2.23 10.21
CA LYS A 147 -6.62 0.86 10.08
C LYS A 147 -6.66 0.12 11.42
N GLN A 148 -6.22 0.75 12.49
CA GLN A 148 -6.26 0.18 13.84
C GLN A 148 -7.69 -0.10 14.30
N ALA A 149 -8.64 0.81 14.04
CA ALA A 149 -10.05 0.62 14.37
C ALA A 149 -10.65 -0.57 13.61
N LYS A 150 -10.42 -0.69 12.28
CA LYS A 150 -10.87 -1.84 11.49
C LYS A 150 -10.28 -3.15 12.03
N ASN A 151 -9.00 -3.19 12.37
CA ASN A 151 -8.36 -4.38 12.95
C ASN A 151 -8.96 -4.72 14.33
N LYS A 152 -9.24 -3.71 15.17
CA LYS A 152 -9.85 -3.93 16.48
C LYS A 152 -11.27 -4.48 16.39
N ILE A 153 -12.06 -4.01 15.42
CA ILE A 153 -13.40 -4.55 15.14
C ILE A 153 -13.32 -6.04 14.76
N LEU A 154 -12.38 -6.40 13.87
CA LEU A 154 -12.17 -7.79 13.47
C LEU A 154 -11.70 -8.66 14.67
N ASP A 155 -10.79 -8.15 15.50
CA ASP A 155 -10.34 -8.83 16.70
C ASP A 155 -11.50 -9.12 17.66
N LEU A 156 -12.34 -8.12 17.94
CA LEU A 156 -13.54 -8.30 18.77
C LEU A 156 -14.52 -9.30 18.14
N ALA A 157 -14.67 -9.29 16.82
CA ALA A 157 -15.56 -10.16 16.07
C ALA A 157 -15.17 -11.62 16.19
N ILE A 158 -13.89 -11.93 15.92
CA ILE A 158 -13.40 -13.33 15.91
C ILE A 158 -13.25 -13.94 17.30
N HIS A 159 -13.29 -13.11 18.36
CA HIS A 159 -13.26 -13.57 19.75
C HIS A 159 -14.64 -13.51 20.44
N GLY A 160 -15.72 -13.30 19.68
CA GLY A 160 -17.10 -13.30 20.21
C GLY A 160 -17.44 -12.14 21.15
N ARG A 161 -16.74 -10.99 20.97
CA ARG A 161 -16.91 -9.79 21.81
C ARG A 161 -17.57 -8.62 21.09
N LEU A 162 -17.89 -8.78 19.79
CA LEU A 162 -18.46 -7.71 18.97
C LEU A 162 -19.98 -7.60 19.12
N VAL A 163 -20.66 -8.71 19.34
CA VAL A 163 -22.11 -8.79 19.52
C VAL A 163 -22.47 -9.58 20.78
N PRO A 164 -23.66 -9.36 21.37
CA PRO A 164 -24.10 -10.14 22.53
C PRO A 164 -24.28 -11.62 22.19
N GLN A 165 -23.93 -12.49 23.12
CA GLN A 165 -24.26 -13.92 23.06
C GLN A 165 -25.75 -14.09 23.28
N VAL A 166 -26.41 -14.98 22.49
CA VAL A 166 -27.82 -15.29 22.60
C VAL A 166 -27.98 -16.75 23.07
N PRO A 167 -28.44 -17.00 24.29
CA PRO A 167 -28.48 -18.36 24.87
C PRO A 167 -29.34 -19.38 24.08
N ASN A 168 -30.27 -18.87 23.28
CA ASN A 168 -31.18 -19.74 22.47
C ASN A 168 -30.64 -20.05 21.08
N ASP A 169 -29.43 -19.56 20.71
CA ASP A 169 -28.80 -19.96 19.47
C ASP A 169 -28.40 -21.45 19.52
N GLU A 170 -28.49 -22.14 18.39
CA GLU A 170 -28.00 -23.53 18.27
C GLU A 170 -26.47 -23.54 18.52
N PRO A 171 -25.95 -24.30 19.49
CA PRO A 171 -24.51 -24.36 19.74
C PRO A 171 -23.74 -24.83 18.53
N ALA A 172 -22.53 -24.31 18.34
CA ALA A 172 -21.67 -24.68 17.21
C ALA A 172 -21.32 -26.17 17.18
N SER A 173 -21.36 -26.86 18.33
CA SER A 173 -21.16 -28.30 18.40
C SER A 173 -22.20 -29.09 17.59
N GLU A 174 -23.47 -28.66 17.61
CA GLU A 174 -24.53 -29.32 16.84
C GLU A 174 -24.36 -29.08 15.33
N LEU A 175 -23.99 -27.86 14.96
CA LEU A 175 -23.62 -27.54 13.58
C LEU A 175 -22.45 -28.43 13.09
N LEU A 176 -21.37 -28.53 13.88
CA LEU A 176 -20.18 -29.31 13.52
C LEU A 176 -20.49 -30.79 13.40
N LYS A 177 -21.28 -31.39 14.31
CA LYS A 177 -21.74 -32.79 14.20
C LYS A 177 -22.49 -33.05 12.89
N ARG A 178 -23.31 -32.10 12.45
CA ARG A 178 -24.10 -32.21 11.22
C ARG A 178 -23.26 -32.17 9.96
N ILE A 179 -22.27 -31.24 9.89
CA ILE A 179 -21.44 -31.05 8.69
C ILE A 179 -20.26 -32.01 8.58
N ASN A 180 -19.72 -32.46 9.72
CA ASN A 180 -18.65 -33.46 9.77
C ASN A 180 -18.72 -34.27 11.09
N PRO A 181 -19.43 -35.40 11.11
CA PRO A 181 -19.54 -36.24 12.31
C PRO A 181 -18.20 -36.78 12.85
N LYS A 182 -17.15 -36.72 12.05
CA LYS A 182 -15.79 -37.15 12.40
C LYS A 182 -14.86 -36.00 12.81
N ALA A 183 -15.34 -34.74 12.80
CA ALA A 183 -14.54 -33.60 13.22
C ALA A 183 -14.10 -33.76 14.69
N GLN A 184 -12.85 -33.54 14.96
CA GLN A 184 -12.39 -33.39 16.33
C GLN A 184 -12.87 -32.05 16.86
N ILE A 185 -13.91 -32.08 17.66
CA ILE A 185 -14.48 -30.87 18.28
C ILE A 185 -13.59 -30.55 19.48
N THR A 186 -12.77 -29.52 19.35
CA THR A 186 -11.98 -28.99 20.47
C THR A 186 -12.68 -27.78 21.06
N CYS A 187 -12.86 -27.80 22.38
CA CYS A 187 -13.32 -26.64 23.13
C CYS A 187 -12.09 -25.91 23.70
N ASP A 188 -11.82 -24.72 23.24
CA ASP A 188 -10.92 -23.79 23.91
C ASP A 188 -11.79 -22.78 24.68
N ASN A 189 -12.12 -23.14 25.92
CA ASN A 189 -13.02 -22.34 26.76
C ASN A 189 -12.35 -21.10 27.37
N GLU A 190 -11.04 -20.90 27.17
CA GLU A 190 -10.34 -19.77 27.76
C GLU A 190 -10.40 -18.51 26.88
N HIS A 191 -10.54 -18.67 25.56
CA HIS A 191 -10.44 -17.56 24.60
C HIS A 191 -11.76 -17.24 23.89
N TYR A 192 -12.72 -18.18 23.85
CA TYR A 192 -13.97 -18.05 23.11
C TYR A 192 -15.21 -18.26 24.01
N PRO A 193 -16.37 -17.70 23.62
CA PRO A 193 -17.62 -17.98 24.30
C PRO A 193 -17.94 -19.48 24.37
N SER A 194 -18.63 -19.92 25.40
CA SER A 194 -18.91 -21.36 25.69
C SER A 194 -19.67 -22.10 24.58
N MET A 195 -20.42 -21.37 23.74
CA MET A 195 -21.17 -21.93 22.61
C MET A 195 -20.36 -22.06 21.35
N TRP A 196 -19.13 -21.50 21.34
CA TRP A 196 -18.22 -21.57 20.21
C TRP A 196 -17.33 -22.80 20.30
N HIS A 197 -16.91 -23.27 19.13
CA HIS A 197 -15.94 -24.36 19.01
C HIS A 197 -14.84 -23.96 18.03
N ILE A 198 -13.77 -24.75 17.98
CA ILE A 198 -12.69 -24.58 17.01
C ILE A 198 -12.76 -25.76 16.05
N ALA A 199 -12.66 -25.49 14.75
CA ALA A 199 -12.58 -26.49 13.70
C ALA A 199 -11.48 -26.15 12.69
N MET A 200 -10.96 -27.15 11.99
CA MET A 200 -10.09 -26.91 10.85
C MET A 200 -10.90 -26.38 9.67
N LEU A 201 -10.29 -25.52 8.85
CA LEU A 201 -10.96 -24.99 7.65
C LEU A 201 -11.48 -26.12 6.76
N GLY A 202 -10.74 -27.22 6.61
CA GLY A 202 -11.16 -28.38 5.83
C GLY A 202 -12.41 -29.09 6.36
N ASP A 203 -12.77 -28.89 7.64
CA ASP A 203 -14.04 -29.43 8.20
C ASP A 203 -15.24 -28.58 7.78
N LEU A 204 -15.04 -27.30 7.54
CA LEU A 204 -16.08 -26.31 7.23
C LEU A 204 -16.36 -26.16 5.73
N PHE A 205 -15.34 -26.36 4.91
CA PHE A 205 -15.40 -26.13 3.46
C PHE A 205 -14.98 -27.35 2.66
N THR A 206 -15.59 -27.52 1.48
CA THR A 206 -15.01 -28.32 0.43
C THR A 206 -14.01 -27.47 -0.33
N HIS A 207 -12.81 -28.02 -0.55
CA HIS A 207 -11.70 -27.28 -1.12
C HIS A 207 -11.24 -27.91 -2.45
N ASN A 208 -11.05 -27.06 -3.44
CA ASN A 208 -10.38 -27.40 -4.70
C ASN A 208 -9.45 -26.27 -5.12
N THR A 209 -8.43 -26.63 -5.88
CA THR A 209 -7.60 -25.67 -6.65
C THR A 209 -8.04 -25.69 -8.11
N GLY A 210 -7.75 -24.62 -8.83
CA GLY A 210 -8.04 -24.55 -10.26
C GLY A 210 -7.10 -25.38 -11.12
N LYS A 211 -7.20 -25.19 -12.44
CA LYS A 211 -6.39 -25.88 -13.43
C LYS A 211 -4.99 -25.28 -13.55
N ALA A 212 -3.97 -26.13 -13.59
CA ALA A 212 -2.61 -25.71 -13.88
C ALA A 212 -2.46 -25.26 -15.34
N LEU A 213 -1.71 -24.18 -15.56
CA LEU A 213 -1.34 -23.74 -16.90
C LEU A 213 -0.40 -24.78 -17.53
N ASN A 214 -0.83 -25.32 -18.69
CA ASN A 214 0.00 -26.19 -19.49
C ASN A 214 -0.23 -25.86 -20.98
N SER A 215 0.78 -25.30 -21.61
CA SER A 215 0.75 -24.91 -23.03
C SER A 215 0.54 -26.10 -24.00
N ALA A 216 0.88 -27.31 -23.56
CA ALA A 216 0.69 -28.54 -24.37
C ALA A 216 -0.77 -29.07 -24.32
N ASN A 217 -1.57 -28.64 -23.31
CA ASN A 217 -2.94 -29.13 -23.15
C ASN A 217 -3.92 -28.23 -23.91
N LYS A 218 -4.25 -28.58 -25.14
CA LYS A 218 -5.19 -27.87 -26.02
C LYS A 218 -6.60 -28.46 -26.03
N GLU A 219 -6.84 -29.54 -25.29
CA GLU A 219 -8.14 -30.22 -25.28
C GLU A 219 -9.14 -29.57 -24.32
N GLY A 220 -10.39 -29.48 -24.76
CA GLY A 220 -11.50 -28.92 -24.00
C GLY A 220 -12.11 -27.68 -24.64
N LYS A 221 -13.11 -27.11 -23.96
CA LYS A 221 -13.76 -25.84 -24.38
C LYS A 221 -13.04 -24.66 -23.77
N LEU A 222 -12.79 -23.61 -24.56
CA LEU A 222 -12.24 -22.34 -24.05
C LEU A 222 -13.22 -21.74 -23.02
N LYS A 223 -12.69 -21.39 -21.87
CA LYS A 223 -13.40 -20.73 -20.78
C LYS A 223 -12.57 -19.62 -20.20
N ASP A 224 -13.24 -18.55 -19.78
CA ASP A 224 -12.65 -17.51 -18.98
C ASP A 224 -12.20 -18.05 -17.64
N TYR A 225 -11.04 -17.61 -17.17
CA TYR A 225 -10.55 -18.01 -15.86
C TYR A 225 -9.83 -16.87 -15.11
N LEU A 226 -9.96 -16.92 -13.78
CA LEU A 226 -9.28 -16.00 -12.87
C LEU A 226 -7.87 -16.52 -12.52
N THR A 227 -6.98 -15.57 -12.40
CA THR A 227 -5.64 -15.71 -11.82
C THR A 227 -5.55 -14.95 -10.50
N THR A 228 -4.46 -15.10 -9.77
CA THR A 228 -4.24 -14.34 -8.53
C THR A 228 -4.26 -12.84 -8.74
N SER A 229 -3.95 -12.34 -9.96
CA SER A 229 -4.03 -10.91 -10.29
C SER A 229 -5.47 -10.38 -10.40
N ASN A 230 -6.46 -11.26 -10.53
CA ASN A 230 -7.87 -10.88 -10.59
C ASN A 230 -8.53 -10.82 -9.22
N VAL A 231 -7.95 -11.43 -8.17
CA VAL A 231 -8.56 -11.52 -6.83
C VAL A 231 -7.92 -10.49 -5.90
N TYR A 232 -8.71 -9.59 -5.35
CA TYR A 232 -8.33 -8.61 -4.34
C TYR A 232 -9.15 -8.81 -3.06
N TRP A 233 -8.83 -8.09 -1.99
CA TRP A 233 -9.65 -8.15 -0.79
C TRP A 233 -11.06 -7.65 -1.08
N ASN A 234 -12.03 -8.58 -0.92
CA ASN A 234 -13.46 -8.38 -1.14
C ASN A 234 -13.85 -7.81 -2.52
N ARG A 235 -13.00 -7.94 -3.54
CA ARG A 235 -13.31 -7.49 -4.91
C ARG A 235 -12.53 -8.25 -5.96
N PHE A 236 -13.00 -8.17 -7.20
CA PHE A 236 -12.34 -8.75 -8.37
C PHE A 236 -11.97 -7.65 -9.36
N ASP A 237 -10.85 -7.85 -10.05
CA ASP A 237 -10.43 -7.02 -11.17
C ASP A 237 -10.57 -7.83 -12.46
N PHE A 238 -11.43 -7.38 -13.36
CA PHE A 238 -11.71 -8.00 -14.64
C PHE A 238 -11.08 -7.25 -15.83
N SER A 239 -10.18 -6.31 -15.57
CA SER A 239 -9.49 -5.56 -16.63
C SER A 239 -8.73 -6.48 -17.59
N VAL A 240 -8.21 -7.61 -17.10
CA VAL A 240 -7.56 -8.65 -17.89
C VAL A 240 -8.05 -10.02 -17.43
N VAL A 241 -8.97 -10.62 -18.19
CA VAL A 241 -9.44 -12.01 -17.98
C VAL A 241 -8.86 -12.86 -19.08
N LYS A 242 -8.24 -13.98 -18.72
CA LYS A 242 -7.58 -14.91 -19.65
C LYS A 242 -8.50 -16.07 -19.98
N GLN A 243 -8.21 -16.75 -21.09
CA GLN A 243 -8.91 -17.96 -21.52
C GLN A 243 -7.96 -19.14 -21.61
N MET A 244 -8.42 -20.33 -21.25
CA MET A 244 -7.76 -21.60 -21.50
C MET A 244 -8.79 -22.72 -21.71
N PRO A 245 -8.40 -23.84 -22.37
CA PRO A 245 -9.29 -24.97 -22.56
C PRO A 245 -9.50 -25.74 -21.26
N PHE A 246 -10.76 -26.11 -20.98
CA PHE A 246 -11.16 -26.97 -19.87
C PHE A 246 -11.90 -28.20 -20.41
N LYS A 247 -11.51 -29.39 -19.94
CA LYS A 247 -12.23 -30.63 -20.20
C LYS A 247 -13.47 -30.69 -19.29
N GLU A 248 -14.50 -31.42 -19.72
CA GLU A 248 -15.75 -31.54 -18.96
C GLU A 248 -15.51 -32.07 -17.52
N ASN A 249 -14.63 -33.07 -17.39
CA ASN A 249 -14.28 -33.65 -16.08
C ASN A 249 -13.41 -32.74 -15.19
N GLU A 250 -12.92 -31.59 -15.69
CA GLU A 250 -12.16 -30.60 -14.90
C GLU A 250 -13.09 -29.51 -14.33
N LEU A 251 -14.26 -29.32 -14.96
CA LEU A 251 -15.15 -28.20 -14.63
C LEU A 251 -15.65 -28.25 -13.19
N ASP A 252 -16.00 -29.42 -12.67
CA ASP A 252 -16.52 -29.54 -11.31
C ASP A 252 -15.58 -28.95 -10.25
N LYS A 253 -14.28 -29.22 -10.37
CA LYS A 253 -13.29 -28.69 -9.41
C LYS A 253 -12.83 -27.26 -9.72
N CYS A 254 -12.89 -26.82 -10.98
CA CYS A 254 -12.33 -25.53 -11.41
C CYS A 254 -13.38 -24.41 -11.46
N THR A 255 -14.67 -24.74 -11.48
CA THR A 255 -15.76 -23.77 -11.62
C THR A 255 -16.11 -23.14 -10.28
N VAL A 256 -16.14 -21.83 -10.28
CA VAL A 256 -16.57 -20.97 -9.18
C VAL A 256 -18.03 -20.62 -9.37
N VAL A 257 -18.80 -20.73 -8.31
CA VAL A 257 -20.22 -20.35 -8.26
C VAL A 257 -20.45 -19.34 -7.14
N LYS A 258 -21.58 -18.65 -7.17
CA LYS A 258 -21.96 -17.67 -6.16
C LYS A 258 -21.86 -18.26 -4.73
N GLY A 259 -21.21 -17.52 -3.84
CA GLY A 259 -20.95 -17.91 -2.46
C GLY A 259 -19.60 -18.61 -2.23
N ASP A 260 -18.89 -19.03 -3.27
CA ASP A 260 -17.53 -19.57 -3.13
C ASP A 260 -16.55 -18.50 -2.61
N LEU A 261 -15.70 -18.87 -1.67
CA LEU A 261 -14.59 -18.04 -1.18
C LEU A 261 -13.32 -18.41 -1.93
N LEU A 262 -12.75 -17.46 -2.63
CA LEU A 262 -11.48 -17.60 -3.35
C LEU A 262 -10.32 -17.09 -2.51
N VAL A 263 -9.25 -17.87 -2.40
CA VAL A 263 -8.06 -17.52 -1.62
C VAL A 263 -6.81 -17.69 -2.47
N CYS A 264 -5.97 -16.67 -2.55
CA CYS A 264 -4.72 -16.72 -3.31
C CYS A 264 -3.63 -17.52 -2.60
N GLU A 265 -3.05 -18.49 -3.32
CA GLU A 265 -1.90 -19.28 -2.87
C GLU A 265 -0.60 -18.49 -2.92
N GLY A 266 -0.45 -17.56 -3.87
CA GLY A 266 0.77 -16.83 -4.13
C GLY A 266 0.55 -15.32 -4.35
N GLY A 267 1.64 -14.60 -4.50
CA GLY A 267 1.64 -13.14 -4.54
C GLY A 267 1.39 -12.58 -3.14
N ASP A 268 0.27 -11.89 -2.93
CA ASP A 268 -0.20 -11.53 -1.58
C ASP A 268 -0.97 -12.75 -1.01
N VAL A 269 -0.22 -13.65 -0.40
CA VAL A 269 -0.70 -14.94 0.14
C VAL A 269 -1.84 -14.74 1.13
N GLY A 270 -2.94 -15.49 0.94
CA GLY A 270 -4.13 -15.40 1.78
C GLY A 270 -5.13 -14.32 1.35
N ARG A 271 -4.79 -13.47 0.37
CA ARG A 271 -5.72 -12.50 -0.21
C ARG A 271 -6.95 -13.22 -0.76
N SER A 272 -8.15 -12.75 -0.39
CA SER A 272 -9.38 -13.48 -0.64
C SER A 272 -10.58 -12.60 -0.95
N ALA A 273 -11.53 -13.17 -1.69
CA ALA A 273 -12.81 -12.55 -2.00
C ALA A 273 -13.91 -13.61 -2.17
N ILE A 274 -15.14 -13.24 -1.86
CA ILE A 274 -16.31 -14.08 -2.08
C ILE A 274 -16.89 -13.80 -3.46
N TRP A 275 -17.16 -14.86 -4.23
CA TRP A 275 -17.79 -14.73 -5.54
C TRP A 275 -19.28 -14.38 -5.37
N THR A 276 -19.66 -13.16 -5.67
CA THR A 276 -21.02 -12.63 -5.49
C THR A 276 -21.83 -12.58 -6.79
N TYR A 277 -21.23 -12.90 -7.94
CA TYR A 277 -21.83 -12.84 -9.25
C TYR A 277 -22.73 -14.05 -9.54
N ASP A 278 -23.78 -13.83 -10.36
CA ASP A 278 -24.74 -14.88 -10.72
C ASP A 278 -24.27 -15.76 -11.92
N TYR A 279 -23.08 -15.53 -12.45
CA TYR A 279 -22.47 -16.36 -13.48
C TYR A 279 -21.23 -17.10 -12.94
N ASN A 280 -20.94 -18.21 -13.61
CA ASN A 280 -19.81 -19.08 -13.25
C ASN A 280 -18.55 -18.69 -14.02
N ILE A 281 -17.39 -18.83 -13.37
CA ILE A 281 -16.09 -18.63 -13.98
C ILE A 281 -15.13 -19.74 -13.54
N CYS A 282 -14.08 -20.01 -14.32
CA CYS A 282 -13.05 -20.96 -13.90
C CYS A 282 -11.89 -20.28 -13.15
N ILE A 283 -11.04 -21.06 -12.50
CA ILE A 283 -9.86 -20.57 -11.77
C ILE A 283 -8.59 -21.34 -12.15
N GLN A 284 -7.46 -20.63 -12.04
CA GLN A 284 -6.11 -21.19 -12.14
C GLN A 284 -5.70 -21.90 -10.84
N ASN A 285 -4.74 -22.80 -10.91
CA ASN A 285 -4.24 -23.64 -9.81
C ASN A 285 -3.67 -22.86 -8.59
N HIS A 286 -3.28 -21.59 -8.74
CA HIS A 286 -2.82 -20.74 -7.64
C HIS A 286 -3.96 -20.00 -6.91
N ILE A 287 -5.20 -20.40 -7.16
CA ILE A 287 -6.38 -19.96 -6.43
C ILE A 287 -7.03 -21.18 -5.79
N HIS A 288 -7.23 -21.13 -4.49
CA HIS A 288 -8.06 -22.06 -3.74
C HIS A 288 -9.52 -21.63 -3.84
N ARG A 289 -10.39 -22.54 -4.18
CA ARG A 289 -11.84 -22.37 -4.08
C ARG A 289 -12.34 -23.11 -2.83
N LEU A 290 -12.93 -22.37 -1.93
CA LEU A 290 -13.55 -22.85 -0.71
C LEU A 290 -15.06 -22.71 -0.86
N ARG A 291 -15.76 -23.84 -0.92
CA ARG A 291 -17.24 -23.89 -0.96
C ARG A 291 -17.73 -24.32 0.40
N SER A 292 -18.54 -23.48 1.03
CA SER A 292 -19.07 -23.75 2.36
C SER A 292 -19.95 -25.00 2.36
N LYS A 293 -19.82 -25.80 3.41
CA LYS A 293 -20.79 -26.85 3.73
C LYS A 293 -22.08 -26.23 4.27
N GLU A 294 -23.16 -26.99 4.26
CA GLU A 294 -24.47 -26.53 4.74
C GLU A 294 -24.37 -25.99 6.17
N GLY A 295 -24.92 -24.81 6.41
CA GLY A 295 -24.87 -24.16 7.73
C GLY A 295 -23.60 -23.37 8.05
N VAL A 296 -22.63 -23.31 7.12
CA VAL A 296 -21.42 -22.48 7.25
C VAL A 296 -21.64 -21.15 6.52
N TYR A 297 -21.52 -20.04 7.22
CA TYR A 297 -21.73 -18.70 6.67
C TYR A 297 -20.41 -18.10 6.15
N THR A 298 -20.15 -18.25 4.86
CA THR A 298 -18.91 -17.86 4.19
C THR A 298 -18.40 -16.45 4.55
N PRO A 299 -19.24 -15.38 4.64
CA PRO A 299 -18.78 -14.04 4.98
C PRO A 299 -18.06 -13.95 6.34
N PHE A 300 -18.48 -14.71 7.35
CA PHE A 300 -17.80 -14.75 8.63
C PHE A 300 -16.35 -15.24 8.47
N TYR A 301 -16.15 -16.32 7.74
CA TYR A 301 -14.83 -16.93 7.54
C TYR A 301 -13.93 -16.10 6.63
N TYR A 302 -14.50 -15.32 5.72
CA TYR A 302 -13.75 -14.28 4.99
C TYR A 302 -13.11 -13.27 5.98
N TYR A 303 -13.87 -12.78 6.96
CA TYR A 303 -13.34 -11.84 7.96
C TYR A 303 -12.34 -12.50 8.92
N VAL A 304 -12.51 -13.78 9.24
CA VAL A 304 -11.50 -14.54 10.02
C VAL A 304 -10.19 -14.64 9.23
N LEU A 305 -10.22 -15.00 7.95
CA LEU A 305 -9.04 -15.04 7.09
C LEU A 305 -8.37 -13.66 6.98
N LYS A 306 -9.16 -12.61 6.83
CA LYS A 306 -8.68 -11.24 6.79
C LYS A 306 -7.95 -10.86 8.08
N SER A 307 -8.55 -11.15 9.23
CA SER A 307 -7.94 -10.93 10.54
C SER A 307 -6.65 -11.75 10.71
N HIS A 308 -6.64 -13.02 10.35
CA HIS A 308 -5.44 -13.87 10.41
C HIS A 308 -4.31 -13.31 9.54
N LYS A 309 -4.62 -12.76 8.36
CA LYS A 309 -3.64 -12.10 7.49
C LYS A 309 -3.08 -10.83 8.15
N ASP A 310 -3.94 -9.98 8.68
CA ASP A 310 -3.56 -8.71 9.30
C ASP A 310 -2.68 -8.94 10.57
N HIS A 311 -2.84 -10.08 11.25
CA HIS A 311 -2.00 -10.51 12.38
C HIS A 311 -0.80 -11.38 11.97
N ASN A 312 -0.51 -11.53 10.67
CA ASN A 312 0.58 -12.37 10.16
C ASN A 312 0.48 -13.86 10.56
N LEU A 313 -0.71 -14.38 10.83
CA LEU A 313 -0.96 -15.79 11.10
C LEU A 313 -1.05 -16.60 9.80
N ILE A 314 -1.33 -15.94 8.68
CA ILE A 314 -1.33 -16.49 7.32
C ILE A 314 -0.29 -15.73 6.51
N GLY A 315 0.65 -16.43 5.95
CA GLY A 315 1.72 -15.87 5.14
C GLY A 315 3.06 -16.49 5.54
N GLY A 316 3.88 -16.74 4.53
CA GLY A 316 5.13 -17.44 4.75
C GLY A 316 6.13 -16.63 5.57
N LYS A 317 6.75 -17.29 6.55
CA LYS A 317 8.00 -16.84 7.15
C LYS A 317 9.15 -17.42 6.31
N GLY A 318 9.92 -16.58 5.61
CA GLY A 318 11.13 -17.02 4.92
C GLY A 318 11.47 -16.21 3.67
N ILE A 319 12.72 -16.27 3.28
CA ILE A 319 13.28 -15.69 2.05
C ILE A 319 12.90 -16.60 0.89
N GLY A 320 11.92 -16.19 0.10
CA GLY A 320 11.47 -16.93 -1.10
C GLY A 320 9.96 -16.89 -1.26
N LEU A 321 9.48 -17.23 -2.44
CA LEU A 321 8.07 -17.34 -2.80
C LEU A 321 7.39 -18.42 -1.93
N LEU A 322 6.75 -17.99 -0.85
CA LEU A 322 6.01 -18.88 0.02
C LEU A 322 4.54 -18.85 -0.38
N GLY A 323 4.09 -19.95 -0.93
CA GLY A 323 2.69 -20.19 -1.23
C GLY A 323 1.95 -20.75 -0.01
N LEU A 324 0.65 -20.50 0.08
CA LEU A 324 -0.25 -21.16 1.00
C LEU A 324 -0.71 -22.47 0.36
N SER A 325 -0.03 -23.57 0.65
CA SER A 325 -0.41 -24.87 0.09
C SER A 325 -1.79 -25.33 0.57
N SER A 326 -2.46 -26.17 -0.20
CA SER A 326 -3.75 -26.79 0.19
C SER A 326 -3.68 -27.47 1.56
N LYS A 327 -2.56 -28.14 1.87
CA LYS A 327 -2.35 -28.82 3.13
C LYS A 327 -2.25 -27.87 4.32
N GLU A 328 -1.61 -26.74 4.13
CA GLU A 328 -1.49 -25.70 5.16
C GLU A 328 -2.82 -24.97 5.35
N LEU A 329 -3.51 -24.63 4.26
CA LEU A 329 -4.81 -23.98 4.31
C LEU A 329 -5.83 -24.84 5.10
N HIS A 330 -5.84 -26.17 4.89
CA HIS A 330 -6.76 -27.08 5.59
C HIS A 330 -6.52 -27.16 7.10
N LYS A 331 -5.29 -26.90 7.58
CA LYS A 331 -4.92 -26.99 8.99
C LYS A 331 -5.16 -25.70 9.77
N ILE A 332 -5.55 -24.63 9.10
CA ILE A 332 -5.87 -23.38 9.78
C ILE A 332 -7.06 -23.62 10.68
N LEU A 333 -6.90 -23.27 11.95
CA LEU A 333 -7.96 -23.37 12.96
C LEU A 333 -8.84 -22.12 12.90
N PHE A 334 -10.14 -22.34 12.87
CA PHE A 334 -11.14 -21.29 12.84
C PHE A 334 -12.08 -21.36 14.02
N PRO A 335 -12.41 -20.23 14.63
CA PRO A 335 -13.52 -20.18 15.57
C PRO A 335 -14.83 -20.42 14.83
N VAL A 336 -15.70 -21.20 15.43
CA VAL A 336 -17.02 -21.55 14.89
C VAL A 336 -18.09 -21.09 15.88
N PRO A 337 -18.67 -19.92 15.64
CA PRO A 337 -19.85 -19.45 16.37
C PRO A 337 -21.13 -20.21 15.98
N PRO A 338 -22.20 -20.14 16.77
CA PRO A 338 -23.54 -20.40 16.29
C PRO A 338 -23.86 -19.71 14.97
N LEU A 339 -24.56 -20.39 14.04
CA LEU A 339 -24.85 -19.84 12.71
C LEU A 339 -25.56 -18.48 12.75
N ALA A 340 -26.51 -18.32 13.66
CA ALA A 340 -27.22 -17.05 13.84
C ALA A 340 -26.27 -15.94 14.31
N GLU A 341 -25.31 -16.26 15.16
CA GLU A 341 -24.28 -15.34 15.63
C GLU A 341 -23.29 -14.96 14.54
N GLN A 342 -22.86 -15.92 13.69
CA GLN A 342 -22.02 -15.61 12.51
C GLN A 342 -22.64 -14.50 11.66
N LYS A 343 -23.96 -14.56 11.42
CA LYS A 343 -24.69 -13.55 10.64
C LYS A 343 -24.74 -12.20 11.35
N ARG A 344 -25.02 -12.17 12.68
CA ARG A 344 -25.04 -10.93 13.47
C ARG A 344 -23.66 -10.26 13.51
N ILE A 345 -22.60 -11.06 13.66
CA ILE A 345 -21.22 -10.56 13.64
C ILE A 345 -20.90 -9.88 12.31
N VAL A 346 -21.18 -10.55 11.19
CA VAL A 346 -20.92 -9.99 9.85
C VAL A 346 -21.71 -8.71 9.63
N GLN A 347 -22.99 -8.72 9.94
CA GLN A 347 -23.83 -7.51 9.84
C GLN A 347 -23.24 -6.34 10.64
N LYS A 348 -22.74 -6.60 11.86
CA LYS A 348 -22.15 -5.57 12.71
C LYS A 348 -20.79 -5.08 12.18
N ILE A 349 -19.98 -5.97 11.62
CA ILE A 349 -18.73 -5.58 10.95
C ILE A 349 -19.03 -4.66 9.77
N GLU A 350 -19.96 -5.03 8.90
CA GLU A 350 -20.33 -4.26 7.70
C GLU A 350 -20.90 -2.88 8.06
N GLU A 351 -21.76 -2.82 9.09
CA GLU A 351 -22.26 -1.55 9.63
C GLU A 351 -21.12 -0.64 10.09
N LEU A 352 -20.20 -1.14 10.91
CA LEU A 352 -19.11 -0.35 11.46
C LEU A 352 -18.10 0.04 10.37
N PHE A 353 -17.79 -0.86 9.44
CA PHE A 353 -16.89 -0.56 8.32
C PHE A 353 -17.47 0.50 7.40
N SER A 354 -18.78 0.45 7.12
CA SER A 354 -19.44 1.48 6.30
C SER A 354 -19.30 2.88 6.92
N ILE A 355 -19.42 2.99 8.26
CA ILE A 355 -19.22 4.27 8.96
C ILE A 355 -17.76 4.74 8.80
N ILE A 356 -16.81 3.84 9.02
CA ILE A 356 -15.38 4.15 8.92
C ILE A 356 -14.99 4.51 7.49
N ASP A 357 -15.52 3.78 6.48
CA ASP A 357 -15.26 4.04 5.06
C ASP A 357 -15.79 5.41 4.63
N THR A 358 -16.92 5.85 5.19
CA THR A 358 -17.43 7.22 4.97
C THR A 358 -16.45 8.28 5.47
N VAL A 359 -15.86 8.07 6.63
CA VAL A 359 -14.81 8.96 7.18
C VAL A 359 -13.56 8.93 6.29
N GLU A 360 -13.13 7.75 5.87
CA GLU A 360 -11.95 7.56 5.00
C GLU A 360 -12.13 8.26 3.64
N GLN A 361 -13.31 8.19 3.04
CA GLN A 361 -13.64 8.88 1.79
C GLN A 361 -13.62 10.41 1.96
N ALA A 362 -14.15 10.93 3.07
CA ALA A 362 -14.12 12.36 3.36
C ALA A 362 -12.70 12.93 3.54
N LEU A 363 -11.72 12.08 3.88
CA LEU A 363 -10.31 12.47 3.97
C LEU A 363 -9.59 12.52 2.62
N GLN A 364 -10.14 11.84 1.61
CA GLN A 364 -9.57 11.76 0.26
C GLN A 364 -10.13 12.85 -0.67
N ALA A 365 -11.26 13.44 -0.29
CA ALA A 365 -11.89 14.55 -0.99
C ALA A 365 -11.22 15.89 -0.63
#